data_ce9c5dff0295fa2671c52553a67ed3cd
#
_entry.id   ce9c5dff0295fa2671c52553a67ed3cd
#
_cell.length_a   1.000
_cell.length_b   1.000
_cell.length_c   1.000
_cell.angle_alpha   90.00
_cell.angle_beta   90.00
_cell.angle_gamma   90.00
#
_symmetry.space_group_name_H-M   'P 1'
#
loop_
_entity.id
_entity.type
_entity.pdbx_description
1 polymer ?
#
loop_
_entity_poly.entity_id
_entity_poly.type
_entity_poly.pdbx_seq_one_letter_code
_entity_poly.pdbx_strand_id
1 'polypeptide(L)'
;MFKVIAAAVALAAPIAPALAAPSAPALAANPAPSIIINGAVQDYGPLAALIGTWKTVPSTGTDVAPGQTGSDVGKGGKAVSPFYEIITITPNIPDTNNSDQDLISVFYHQAVYRTTNNHLFHDQIGYLTYDKTNNLVYDTACVPRAVCFVAEGRPGNTMTLTTKSQGIAQTQYMVHNDSTNSVKITLAVSGNTLKYTYETHLFVYGKPFDHTDKDTLTKVSG
;
A
#
# COMPACT_ATOMS: atom_id res chain seq x y z
N MET A 1 43.66 64.44 -2.10
CA MET A 1 43.09 63.19 -1.53
C MET A 1 42.67 62.30 -2.67
N PHE A 2 43.55 61.46 -3.10
CA PHE A 2 43.20 60.45 -4.18
C PHE A 2 42.78 59.15 -3.55
N LYS A 3 41.53 58.66 -3.88
CA LYS A 3 41.06 57.37 -3.52
C LYS A 3 41.47 56.36 -4.59
N VAL A 4 42.30 55.41 -4.22
CA VAL A 4 42.63 54.21 -5.05
C VAL A 4 41.53 53.21 -4.91
N ILE A 5 40.93 52.88 -6.05
CA ILE A 5 39.93 51.75 -6.14
C ILE A 5 40.71 50.51 -6.57
N ALA A 6 40.81 49.55 -5.70
CA ALA A 6 41.33 48.19 -6.03
C ALA A 6 40.26 47.34 -6.69
N ALA A 7 40.50 46.92 -7.93
CA ALA A 7 39.67 45.96 -8.63
C ALA A 7 40.12 44.53 -8.27
N ALA A 8 39.21 43.73 -7.70
CA ALA A 8 39.44 42.32 -7.46
C ALA A 8 39.09 41.50 -8.73
N VAL A 9 40.08 40.83 -9.29
CA VAL A 9 39.91 39.88 -10.39
C VAL A 9 39.55 38.53 -9.79
N ALA A 10 38.31 38.04 -10.05
CA ALA A 10 37.90 36.71 -9.69
C ALA A 10 38.37 35.71 -10.76
N LEU A 11 39.28 34.82 -10.40
CA LEU A 11 39.60 33.63 -11.24
C LEU A 11 38.46 32.61 -11.19
N ALA A 12 37.84 32.38 -12.33
CA ALA A 12 36.89 31.26 -12.48
C ALA A 12 37.69 29.95 -12.66
N ALA A 13 37.47 29.01 -11.78
CA ALA A 13 38.01 27.64 -11.93
C ALA A 13 37.20 26.86 -13.00
N PRO A 14 37.85 26.02 -13.83
CA PRO A 14 37.14 25.20 -14.81
C PRO A 14 36.32 24.09 -14.14
N ILE A 15 35.04 24.02 -14.47
CA ILE A 15 34.17 22.95 -14.08
C ILE A 15 34.49 21.73 -14.96
N ALA A 16 35.01 20.66 -14.39
CA ALA A 16 35.21 19.39 -15.07
C ALA A 16 33.86 18.74 -15.32
N PRO A 17 33.62 18.14 -16.52
CA PRO A 17 32.37 17.41 -16.78
C PRO A 17 32.32 16.15 -15.91
N ALA A 18 31.22 15.99 -15.17
CA ALA A 18 30.93 14.78 -14.42
C ALA A 18 30.72 13.61 -15.41
N LEU A 19 31.56 12.59 -15.35
CA LEU A 19 31.31 11.34 -16.06
C LEU A 19 30.03 10.72 -15.50
N ALA A 20 29.02 10.55 -16.36
CA ALA A 20 27.82 9.78 -16.04
C ALA A 20 28.22 8.34 -15.74
N ALA A 21 27.88 7.85 -14.56
CA ALA A 21 28.03 6.43 -14.23
C ALA A 21 27.19 5.56 -15.19
N PRO A 22 27.69 4.42 -15.65
CA PRO A 22 26.92 3.50 -16.49
C PRO A 22 25.68 3.05 -15.73
N SER A 23 24.51 3.24 -16.34
CA SER A 23 23.24 2.70 -15.81
C SER A 23 23.34 1.16 -15.76
N ALA A 24 23.11 0.58 -14.57
CA ALA A 24 23.01 -0.87 -14.45
C ALA A 24 21.92 -1.40 -15.41
N PRO A 25 22.17 -2.55 -16.08
CA PRO A 25 21.16 -3.15 -16.94
C PRO A 25 19.91 -3.43 -16.12
N ALA A 26 18.76 -2.98 -16.60
CA ALA A 26 17.47 -3.32 -16.04
C ALA A 26 17.36 -4.86 -16.07
N LEU A 27 17.23 -5.49 -14.89
CA LEU A 27 16.89 -6.91 -14.80
C LEU A 27 15.58 -7.08 -15.58
N ALA A 28 15.61 -7.92 -16.63
CA ALA A 28 14.43 -8.28 -17.38
C ALA A 28 13.42 -8.86 -16.38
N ALA A 29 12.28 -8.18 -16.22
CA ALA A 29 11.18 -8.69 -15.42
C ALA A 29 10.78 -10.04 -16.03
N ASN A 30 10.68 -11.09 -15.20
CA ASN A 30 10.07 -12.34 -15.64
C ASN A 30 8.68 -12.01 -16.20
N PRO A 31 8.31 -12.55 -17.37
CA PRO A 31 6.98 -12.31 -17.90
C PRO A 31 5.95 -12.74 -16.85
N ALA A 32 5.00 -11.85 -16.56
CA ALA A 32 3.91 -12.17 -15.65
C ALA A 32 3.16 -13.43 -16.16
N PRO A 33 2.70 -14.32 -15.26
CA PRO A 33 1.99 -15.51 -15.67
C PRO A 33 0.76 -15.12 -16.52
N SER A 34 0.59 -15.75 -17.67
CA SER A 34 -0.58 -15.55 -18.53
C SER A 34 -1.81 -16.13 -17.84
N ILE A 35 -2.77 -15.28 -17.52
CA ILE A 35 -4.05 -15.68 -16.94
C ILE A 35 -5.07 -15.76 -18.07
N ILE A 36 -5.71 -16.92 -18.23
CA ILE A 36 -6.70 -17.15 -19.26
C ILE A 36 -8.09 -17.15 -18.62
N ILE A 37 -8.94 -16.22 -19.04
CA ILE A 37 -10.35 -16.15 -18.63
C ILE A 37 -11.20 -16.23 -19.90
N ASN A 38 -12.15 -17.15 -19.94
CA ASN A 38 -13.02 -17.39 -21.10
C ASN A 38 -12.26 -17.58 -22.42
N GLY A 39 -11.07 -18.22 -22.36
CA GLY A 39 -10.23 -18.48 -23.53
C GLY A 39 -9.38 -17.30 -24.01
N ALA A 40 -9.46 -16.15 -23.37
CA ALA A 40 -8.64 -14.97 -23.67
C ALA A 40 -7.54 -14.78 -22.63
N VAL A 41 -6.32 -14.46 -23.08
CA VAL A 41 -5.22 -14.07 -22.20
C VAL A 41 -5.52 -12.69 -21.65
N GLN A 42 -5.48 -12.56 -20.32
CA GLN A 42 -5.70 -11.30 -19.63
C GLN A 42 -4.37 -10.69 -19.19
N ASP A 43 -4.18 -9.42 -19.48
CA ASP A 43 -3.02 -8.65 -19.06
C ASP A 43 -3.35 -7.87 -17.77
N TYR A 44 -2.99 -8.44 -16.63
CA TYR A 44 -3.14 -7.80 -15.32
C TYR A 44 -2.03 -6.78 -15.01
N GLY A 45 -1.07 -6.59 -15.91
CA GLY A 45 0.01 -5.62 -15.74
C GLY A 45 0.70 -5.75 -14.36
N PRO A 46 0.82 -4.66 -13.59
CA PRO A 46 1.50 -4.67 -12.30
C PRO A 46 0.80 -5.54 -11.24
N LEU A 47 -0.47 -5.91 -11.44
CA LEU A 47 -1.24 -6.71 -10.48
C LEU A 47 -0.99 -8.21 -10.64
N ALA A 48 -0.48 -8.67 -11.78
CA ALA A 48 -0.27 -10.09 -12.08
C ALA A 48 0.60 -10.79 -11.02
N ALA A 49 1.65 -10.14 -10.54
CA ALA A 49 2.55 -10.70 -9.54
C ALA A 49 1.88 -10.91 -8.16
N LEU A 50 0.80 -10.16 -7.89
CA LEU A 50 0.07 -10.25 -6.63
C LEU A 50 -0.89 -11.43 -6.57
N ILE A 51 -1.37 -11.93 -7.71
CA ILE A 51 -2.37 -13.01 -7.77
C ILE A 51 -1.86 -14.28 -7.11
N GLY A 52 -2.67 -14.86 -6.22
CA GLY A 52 -2.36 -16.07 -5.45
C GLY A 52 -2.74 -15.95 -3.98
N THR A 53 -2.35 -16.94 -3.20
CA THR A 53 -2.54 -16.95 -1.74
C THR A 53 -1.22 -16.68 -1.04
N TRP A 54 -1.26 -15.75 -0.13
CA TRP A 54 -0.11 -15.26 0.63
C TRP A 54 -0.32 -15.55 2.11
N LYS A 55 0.74 -15.95 2.82
CA LYS A 55 0.71 -16.17 4.27
C LYS A 55 1.87 -15.46 4.93
N THR A 56 1.63 -14.93 6.13
CA THR A 56 2.66 -14.33 6.99
C THR A 56 3.88 -15.22 7.14
N VAL A 57 5.06 -14.66 6.92
CA VAL A 57 6.32 -15.25 7.39
C VAL A 57 6.33 -15.18 8.92
N PRO A 58 6.60 -16.27 9.64
CA PRO A 58 6.50 -16.28 11.10
C PRO A 58 7.17 -15.09 11.77
N SER A 59 6.46 -14.44 12.68
CA SER A 59 6.90 -13.31 13.51
C SER A 59 7.14 -11.98 12.77
N THR A 60 6.62 -11.79 11.56
CA THR A 60 6.76 -10.52 10.84
C THR A 60 5.54 -9.59 10.98
N GLY A 61 4.34 -10.16 11.21
CA GLY A 61 3.11 -9.39 11.38
C GLY A 61 3.09 -8.59 12.67
N THR A 62 2.90 -7.28 12.57
CA THR A 62 2.84 -6.36 13.72
C THR A 62 1.76 -5.32 13.51
N ASP A 63 0.83 -5.25 14.46
CA ASP A 63 -0.26 -4.29 14.58
C ASP A 63 0.11 -3.27 15.68
N VAL A 64 0.04 -2.00 15.38
CA VAL A 64 0.20 -0.88 16.33
C VAL A 64 -1.12 -0.12 16.40
N ALA A 65 -1.96 -0.45 17.36
CA ALA A 65 -3.34 0.04 17.49
C ALA A 65 -3.53 0.87 18.77
N PRO A 66 -4.62 1.66 18.84
CA PRO A 66 -5.00 2.35 20.09
C PRO A 66 -5.48 1.34 21.13
N GLY A 67 -4.86 1.35 22.30
CA GLY A 67 -5.24 0.51 23.42
C GLY A 67 -6.68 0.74 23.87
N GLN A 68 -7.35 -0.34 24.25
CA GLN A 68 -8.71 -0.29 24.79
C GLN A 68 -8.70 0.05 26.27
N THR A 69 -9.86 0.40 26.82
CA THR A 69 -10.04 0.54 28.27
C THR A 69 -9.72 -0.79 28.94
N GLY A 70 -8.87 -0.76 29.95
CA GLY A 70 -8.42 -1.95 30.69
C GLY A 70 -7.24 -2.70 30.08
N SER A 71 -6.71 -2.25 28.93
CA SER A 71 -5.43 -2.78 28.40
C SER A 71 -4.24 -2.24 29.20
N ASP A 72 -3.09 -2.95 29.15
CA ASP A 72 -1.86 -2.59 29.85
C ASP A 72 -1.34 -1.19 29.51
N VAL A 73 -1.60 -0.72 28.28
CA VAL A 73 -1.21 0.62 27.82
C VAL A 73 -2.29 1.68 28.06
N GLY A 74 -3.44 1.28 28.60
CA GLY A 74 -4.59 2.14 28.84
C GLY A 74 -5.31 2.59 27.56
N LYS A 75 -6.45 3.28 27.75
CA LYS A 75 -7.30 3.78 26.68
C LYS A 75 -6.56 4.75 25.76
N GLY A 76 -6.44 4.39 24.48
CA GLY A 76 -5.74 5.18 23.48
C GLY A 76 -4.22 5.24 23.64
N GLY A 77 -3.63 4.41 24.52
CA GLY A 77 -2.20 4.15 24.58
C GLY A 77 -1.75 3.33 23.35
N LYS A 78 -0.45 3.30 23.07
CA LYS A 78 0.11 2.58 21.94
C LYS A 78 0.21 1.09 22.26
N ALA A 79 -0.74 0.27 21.82
CA ALA A 79 -0.69 -1.19 21.91
C ALA A 79 0.05 -1.76 20.71
N VAL A 80 0.97 -2.69 20.95
CA VAL A 80 1.72 -3.41 19.89
C VAL A 80 1.39 -4.88 20.02
N SER A 81 0.85 -5.48 18.97
CA SER A 81 0.39 -6.87 18.97
C SER A 81 0.93 -7.62 17.74
N PRO A 82 1.47 -8.85 17.94
CA PRO A 82 1.80 -9.69 16.81
C PRO A 82 0.54 -10.32 16.21
N PHE A 83 0.54 -10.48 14.88
CA PHE A 83 -0.50 -11.19 14.15
C PHE A 83 0.08 -12.11 13.08
N TYR A 84 -0.77 -12.96 12.53
CA TYR A 84 -0.54 -13.61 11.25
C TYR A 84 -1.78 -13.47 10.38
N GLU A 85 -1.60 -13.58 9.07
CA GLU A 85 -2.70 -13.41 8.14
C GLU A 85 -2.62 -14.31 6.92
N ILE A 86 -3.74 -14.39 6.24
CA ILE A 86 -3.88 -15.00 4.92
C ILE A 86 -4.51 -13.95 4.02
N ILE A 87 -3.82 -13.64 2.91
CA ILE A 87 -4.36 -12.81 1.84
C ILE A 87 -4.57 -13.68 0.61
N THR A 88 -5.80 -13.74 0.12
CA THR A 88 -6.14 -14.40 -1.14
C THR A 88 -6.46 -13.35 -2.18
N ILE A 89 -5.72 -13.36 -3.28
CA ILE A 89 -5.87 -12.41 -4.39
C ILE A 89 -6.21 -13.21 -5.64
N THR A 90 -7.38 -12.94 -6.23
CA THR A 90 -7.92 -13.67 -7.37
C THR A 90 -8.17 -12.75 -8.55
N PRO A 91 -7.98 -13.23 -9.79
CA PRO A 91 -8.43 -12.51 -10.96
C PRO A 91 -9.91 -12.16 -10.85
N ASN A 92 -10.25 -10.92 -11.18
CA ASN A 92 -11.62 -10.49 -11.30
C ASN A 92 -12.03 -10.49 -12.78
N ILE A 93 -13.14 -9.84 -13.09
CA ILE A 93 -13.73 -9.76 -14.42
C ILE A 93 -12.69 -9.23 -15.44
N PRO A 94 -12.76 -9.67 -16.71
CA PRO A 94 -11.98 -9.12 -17.80
C PRO A 94 -12.11 -7.60 -17.90
N ASP A 95 -11.21 -6.99 -18.62
CA ASP A 95 -11.12 -5.55 -18.85
C ASP A 95 -12.47 -4.84 -18.90
N THR A 96 -12.58 -3.79 -18.12
CA THR A 96 -13.74 -2.91 -18.13
C THR A 96 -13.32 -1.58 -18.74
N ASN A 97 -13.82 -1.30 -19.93
CA ASN A 97 -13.71 0.02 -20.53
C ASN A 97 -14.92 0.84 -20.11
N ASN A 98 -14.68 1.93 -19.44
CA ASN A 98 -15.73 2.82 -18.97
C ASN A 98 -15.30 4.26 -19.22
N SER A 99 -16.05 4.97 -20.07
CA SER A 99 -15.64 6.30 -20.53
C SER A 99 -14.26 6.25 -21.21
N ASP A 100 -13.29 6.95 -20.63
CA ASP A 100 -11.91 7.03 -21.12
C ASP A 100 -10.93 6.13 -20.33
N GLN A 101 -11.44 5.23 -19.47
CA GLN A 101 -10.62 4.33 -18.65
C GLN A 101 -10.60 2.92 -19.25
N ASP A 102 -9.42 2.29 -19.22
CA ASP A 102 -9.20 0.88 -19.51
C ASP A 102 -8.78 0.20 -18.20
N LEU A 103 -9.71 -0.51 -17.56
CA LEU A 103 -9.58 -1.02 -16.21
C LEU A 103 -9.51 -2.54 -16.18
N ILE A 104 -8.53 -3.07 -15.44
CA ILE A 104 -8.49 -4.47 -15.05
C ILE A 104 -8.29 -4.56 -13.53
N SER A 105 -8.92 -5.55 -12.89
CA SER A 105 -8.87 -5.66 -11.44
C SER A 105 -8.65 -7.08 -10.93
N VAL A 106 -8.11 -7.16 -9.71
CA VAL A 106 -8.10 -8.37 -8.89
C VAL A 106 -8.94 -8.12 -7.65
N PHE A 107 -9.67 -9.13 -7.20
CA PHE A 107 -10.35 -9.13 -5.91
C PHE A 107 -9.40 -9.69 -4.86
N TYR A 108 -9.42 -9.12 -3.65
CA TYR A 108 -8.68 -9.69 -2.54
C TYR A 108 -9.51 -9.78 -1.25
N HIS A 109 -9.17 -10.78 -0.46
CA HIS A 109 -9.65 -10.98 0.89
C HIS A 109 -8.45 -11.14 1.81
N GLN A 110 -8.38 -10.34 2.87
CA GLN A 110 -7.36 -10.35 3.91
C GLN A 110 -8.00 -10.74 5.24
N ALA A 111 -7.60 -11.87 5.80
CA ALA A 111 -8.06 -12.37 7.08
C ALA A 111 -6.89 -12.37 8.08
N VAL A 112 -7.00 -11.59 9.17
CA VAL A 112 -5.92 -11.34 10.14
C VAL A 112 -6.26 -11.94 11.50
N TYR A 113 -5.35 -12.73 12.05
CA TYR A 113 -5.55 -13.53 13.26
C TYR A 113 -4.56 -13.14 14.36
N ARG A 114 -5.03 -13.13 15.60
CA ARG A 114 -4.18 -13.00 16.78
C ARG A 114 -3.30 -14.23 16.93
N THR A 115 -2.00 -14.06 17.11
CA THR A 115 -1.06 -15.17 17.35
C THR A 115 -1.33 -15.88 18.69
N THR A 116 -1.92 -15.20 19.67
CA THR A 116 -2.13 -15.70 21.04
C THR A 116 -3.27 -16.72 21.15
N ASN A 117 -4.30 -16.63 20.30
CA ASN A 117 -5.52 -17.45 20.43
C ASN A 117 -6.18 -17.82 19.09
N ASN A 118 -5.55 -17.50 17.96
CA ASN A 118 -6.06 -17.72 16.60
C ASN A 118 -7.42 -17.03 16.33
N HIS A 119 -7.76 -16.00 17.10
CA HIS A 119 -9.00 -15.25 16.86
C HIS A 119 -8.85 -14.34 15.65
N LEU A 120 -9.80 -14.44 14.70
CA LEU A 120 -9.95 -13.51 13.59
C LEU A 120 -10.37 -12.16 14.18
N PHE A 121 -9.52 -11.14 14.07
CA PHE A 121 -9.81 -9.83 14.67
C PHE A 121 -9.86 -8.69 13.65
N HIS A 122 -9.37 -8.93 12.43
CA HIS A 122 -9.52 -7.99 11.32
C HIS A 122 -9.84 -8.78 10.04
N ASP A 123 -10.78 -8.26 9.28
CA ASP A 123 -11.24 -8.81 8.01
C ASP A 123 -11.40 -7.65 7.02
N GLN A 124 -10.83 -7.80 5.83
CA GLN A 124 -10.88 -6.77 4.80
C GLN A 124 -11.10 -7.41 3.44
N ILE A 125 -12.00 -6.83 2.67
CA ILE A 125 -12.22 -7.21 1.27
C ILE A 125 -12.05 -6.00 0.38
N GLY A 126 -11.55 -6.22 -0.84
CA GLY A 126 -11.34 -5.11 -1.76
C GLY A 126 -10.98 -5.51 -3.17
N TYR A 127 -10.76 -4.50 -3.98
CA TYR A 127 -10.24 -4.62 -5.34
C TYR A 127 -8.97 -3.79 -5.47
N LEU A 128 -7.94 -4.40 -6.04
CA LEU A 128 -6.86 -3.65 -6.66
C LEU A 128 -7.19 -3.53 -8.15
N THR A 129 -7.26 -2.31 -8.65
CA THR A 129 -7.62 -2.01 -10.03
C THR A 129 -6.47 -1.27 -10.70
N TYR A 130 -6.04 -1.74 -11.87
CA TYR A 130 -5.07 -1.04 -12.70
C TYR A 130 -5.81 -0.30 -13.83
N ASP A 131 -5.66 1.00 -13.86
CA ASP A 131 -6.10 1.88 -14.93
C ASP A 131 -4.95 2.03 -15.94
N LYS A 132 -5.04 1.31 -17.04
CA LYS A 132 -3.99 1.28 -18.07
C LYS A 132 -3.85 2.63 -18.77
N THR A 133 -4.98 3.32 -19.00
CA THR A 133 -5.00 4.63 -19.66
C THR A 133 -4.25 5.69 -18.85
N ASN A 134 -4.53 5.76 -17.53
CA ASN A 134 -3.96 6.78 -16.66
C ASN A 134 -2.68 6.31 -15.95
N ASN A 135 -2.31 5.04 -16.13
CA ASN A 135 -1.18 4.39 -15.45
C ASN A 135 -1.24 4.60 -13.93
N LEU A 136 -2.38 4.24 -13.34
CA LEU A 136 -2.66 4.33 -11.91
C LEU A 136 -3.14 2.97 -11.37
N VAL A 137 -2.85 2.72 -10.11
CA VAL A 137 -3.43 1.61 -9.34
C VAL A 137 -4.32 2.21 -8.27
N TYR A 138 -5.52 1.66 -8.16
CA TYR A 138 -6.49 1.99 -7.12
C TYR A 138 -6.61 0.80 -6.16
N ASP A 139 -6.67 1.08 -4.85
CA ASP A 139 -7.10 0.13 -3.84
C ASP A 139 -8.44 0.61 -3.28
N THR A 140 -9.48 -0.18 -3.50
CA THR A 140 -10.82 0.08 -2.97
C THR A 140 -11.18 -1.02 -2.01
N ALA A 141 -11.25 -0.73 -0.73
CA ALA A 141 -11.50 -1.75 0.27
C ALA A 141 -12.45 -1.31 1.39
N CYS A 142 -13.06 -2.31 2.01
CA CYS A 142 -13.97 -2.15 3.14
C CYS A 142 -13.63 -3.12 4.26
N VAL A 143 -13.88 -2.68 5.50
CA VAL A 143 -13.79 -3.50 6.71
C VAL A 143 -15.16 -3.59 7.40
N PRO A 144 -15.46 -4.69 8.17
CA PRO A 144 -16.76 -4.89 8.81
C PRO A 144 -17.18 -3.78 9.76
N ARG A 145 -16.26 -2.96 10.22
CA ARG A 145 -16.53 -1.77 11.03
C ARG A 145 -17.29 -0.66 10.27
N ALA A 146 -17.73 -0.94 9.04
CA ALA A 146 -18.40 -0.01 8.14
C ALA A 146 -17.55 1.23 7.80
N VAL A 147 -16.31 0.97 7.48
CA VAL A 147 -15.37 1.92 6.89
C VAL A 147 -14.91 1.36 5.56
N CYS A 148 -14.98 2.17 4.51
CA CYS A 148 -14.39 1.89 3.21
C CYS A 148 -13.43 3.01 2.83
N PHE A 149 -12.44 2.69 1.98
CA PHE A 149 -11.54 3.69 1.45
C PHE A 149 -11.23 3.45 -0.03
N VAL A 150 -10.78 4.49 -0.70
CA VAL A 150 -10.18 4.46 -2.03
C VAL A 150 -8.83 5.15 -1.95
N ALA A 151 -7.77 4.40 -2.20
CA ALA A 151 -6.40 4.90 -2.27
C ALA A 151 -5.85 4.73 -3.69
N GLU A 152 -4.99 5.63 -4.13
CA GLU A 152 -4.43 5.61 -5.48
C GLU A 152 -2.94 5.91 -5.50
N GLY A 153 -2.25 5.37 -6.52
CA GLY A 153 -0.82 5.60 -6.73
C GLY A 153 -0.31 5.07 -8.05
N ARG A 154 0.98 5.23 -8.30
CA ARG A 154 1.62 4.73 -9.52
C ARG A 154 1.95 3.24 -9.39
N PRO A 155 1.83 2.46 -10.49
CA PRO A 155 2.27 1.08 -10.53
C PRO A 155 3.79 0.94 -10.41
N GLY A 156 4.24 -0.21 -9.90
CA GLY A 156 5.66 -0.56 -9.77
C GLY A 156 5.86 -1.79 -8.90
N ASN A 157 7.10 -2.27 -8.77
CA ASN A 157 7.43 -3.35 -7.84
C ASN A 157 7.22 -2.93 -6.37
N THR A 158 7.29 -1.63 -6.11
CA THR A 158 6.85 -1.01 -4.88
C THR A 158 5.84 0.06 -5.26
N MET A 159 4.64 -0.05 -4.71
CA MET A 159 3.54 0.87 -4.93
C MET A 159 3.21 1.58 -3.62
N THR A 160 3.05 2.89 -3.67
CA THR A 160 2.51 3.66 -2.55
C THR A 160 1.18 4.25 -2.97
N LEU A 161 0.12 3.80 -2.31
CA LEU A 161 -1.26 4.21 -2.57
C LEU A 161 -1.74 5.06 -1.40
N THR A 162 -2.36 6.20 -1.67
CA THR A 162 -2.85 7.13 -0.65
C THR A 162 -4.26 7.58 -0.98
N THR A 163 -5.10 7.66 0.05
CA THR A 163 -6.44 8.26 -0.10
C THR A 163 -6.31 9.74 -0.46
N LYS A 164 -7.17 10.20 -1.35
CA LYS A 164 -7.34 11.61 -1.68
C LYS A 164 -8.54 12.19 -0.94
N SER A 165 -8.86 13.46 -1.20
CA SER A 165 -10.09 14.06 -0.65
C SER A 165 -11.29 13.18 -1.01
N GLN A 166 -12.18 12.93 -0.05
CA GLN A 166 -13.36 12.05 -0.18
C GLN A 166 -13.02 10.55 -0.39
N GLY A 167 -11.77 10.14 -0.21
CA GLY A 167 -11.37 8.75 -0.32
C GLY A 167 -11.77 7.86 0.88
N ILE A 168 -12.45 8.40 1.89
CA ILE A 168 -12.94 7.64 3.05
C ILE A 168 -14.47 7.72 3.11
N ALA A 169 -15.11 6.56 3.16
CA ALA A 169 -16.54 6.42 3.45
C ALA A 169 -16.72 5.68 4.77
N GLN A 170 -17.47 6.28 5.70
CA GLN A 170 -17.66 5.72 7.05
C GLN A 170 -18.98 6.15 7.63
N THR A 171 -19.47 5.38 8.62
CA THR A 171 -20.75 5.67 9.28
C THR A 171 -20.68 6.96 10.10
N GLN A 172 -21.84 7.54 10.40
CA GLN A 172 -21.94 8.71 11.29
C GLN A 172 -21.37 8.41 12.68
N TYR A 173 -21.53 7.18 13.17
CA TYR A 173 -20.90 6.76 14.42
C TYR A 173 -19.38 6.89 14.36
N MET A 174 -18.76 6.38 13.29
CA MET A 174 -17.32 6.47 13.09
C MET A 174 -16.85 7.92 12.98
N VAL A 175 -17.56 8.75 12.22
CA VAL A 175 -17.24 10.19 12.08
C VAL A 175 -17.17 10.89 13.43
N HIS A 176 -18.09 10.56 14.35
CA HIS A 176 -18.19 11.27 15.65
C HIS A 176 -17.33 10.67 16.75
N ASN A 177 -16.96 9.40 16.66
CA ASN A 177 -16.29 8.69 17.77
C ASN A 177 -14.87 8.22 17.44
N ASP A 178 -14.68 7.58 16.27
CA ASP A 178 -13.44 6.88 15.94
C ASP A 178 -13.13 7.04 14.44
N SER A 179 -13.07 8.29 13.94
CA SER A 179 -12.97 8.53 12.52
C SER A 179 -11.64 8.05 11.92
N THR A 180 -11.75 7.49 10.71
CA THR A 180 -10.62 7.29 9.79
C THR A 180 -10.49 8.55 8.93
N ASN A 181 -9.31 9.16 8.94
CA ASN A 181 -9.06 10.41 8.22
C ASN A 181 -8.33 10.19 6.90
N SER A 182 -7.39 9.26 6.88
CA SER A 182 -6.68 8.86 5.67
C SER A 182 -6.05 7.49 5.82
N VAL A 183 -5.75 6.87 4.67
CA VAL A 183 -5.03 5.60 4.57
C VAL A 183 -3.88 5.79 3.59
N LYS A 184 -2.72 5.22 3.94
CA LYS A 184 -1.57 5.09 3.06
C LYS A 184 -1.07 3.65 3.12
N ILE A 185 -0.90 3.04 1.95
CA ILE A 185 -0.46 1.67 1.82
C ILE A 185 0.82 1.67 1.01
N THR A 186 1.85 0.99 1.50
CA THR A 186 3.03 0.67 0.71
C THR A 186 3.10 -0.83 0.50
N LEU A 187 3.02 -1.27 -0.75
CA LEU A 187 3.10 -2.67 -1.17
C LEU A 187 4.40 -2.87 -1.94
N ALA A 188 5.19 -3.89 -1.61
CA ALA A 188 6.38 -4.28 -2.35
C ALA A 188 6.34 -5.79 -2.65
N VAL A 189 6.35 -6.15 -3.94
CA VAL A 189 6.35 -7.55 -4.38
C VAL A 189 7.65 -7.89 -5.10
N SER A 190 8.25 -9.03 -4.74
CA SER A 190 9.47 -9.54 -5.38
C SER A 190 9.47 -11.07 -5.33
N GLY A 191 9.29 -11.70 -6.50
CA GLY A 191 9.12 -13.15 -6.59
C GLY A 191 7.98 -13.64 -5.70
N ASN A 192 8.27 -14.55 -4.79
CA ASN A 192 7.29 -15.10 -3.86
C ASN A 192 7.21 -14.35 -2.51
N THR A 193 7.71 -13.12 -2.45
CA THR A 193 7.66 -12.29 -1.24
C THR A 193 6.82 -11.05 -1.48
N LEU A 194 5.84 -10.82 -0.61
CA LEU A 194 5.05 -9.59 -0.52
C LEU A 194 5.34 -8.94 0.83
N LYS A 195 5.66 -7.65 0.80
CA LYS A 195 5.79 -6.84 2.02
C LYS A 195 4.83 -5.68 1.93
N TYR A 196 4.20 -5.34 3.04
CA TYR A 196 3.39 -4.15 3.09
C TYR A 196 3.58 -3.38 4.41
N THR A 197 3.24 -2.11 4.34
CA THR A 197 2.96 -1.24 5.48
C THR A 197 1.65 -0.53 5.21
N TYR A 198 0.74 -0.61 6.18
CA TYR A 198 -0.55 0.06 6.19
C TYR A 198 -0.50 1.14 7.26
N GLU A 199 -0.73 2.38 6.89
CA GLU A 199 -0.74 3.54 7.79
C GLU A 199 -2.14 4.16 7.74
N THR A 200 -2.88 4.06 8.86
CA THR A 200 -4.24 4.59 8.98
C THR A 200 -4.24 5.71 10.01
N HIS A 201 -4.49 6.94 9.55
CA HIS A 201 -4.62 8.08 10.44
C HIS A 201 -6.03 8.14 11.02
N LEU A 202 -6.13 7.92 12.30
CA LEU A 202 -7.38 7.88 13.06
C LEU A 202 -7.54 9.14 13.92
N PHE A 203 -8.77 9.48 14.24
CA PHE A 203 -9.10 10.28 15.40
C PHE A 203 -9.95 9.43 16.33
N VAL A 204 -9.38 8.96 17.42
CA VAL A 204 -9.97 7.99 18.33
C VAL A 204 -9.74 8.38 19.78
N TYR A 205 -10.75 8.20 20.61
CA TYR A 205 -10.71 8.61 22.03
C TYR A 205 -10.38 10.10 22.25
N GLY A 206 -10.83 10.95 21.31
CA GLY A 206 -10.65 12.41 21.37
C GLY A 206 -9.26 12.91 20.97
N LYS A 207 -8.42 12.09 20.34
CA LYS A 207 -7.08 12.47 19.90
C LYS A 207 -6.67 11.77 18.59
N PRO A 208 -5.74 12.36 17.81
CA PRO A 208 -5.13 11.68 16.66
C PRO A 208 -4.35 10.44 17.10
N PHE A 209 -4.37 9.40 16.24
CA PHE A 209 -3.59 8.19 16.43
C PHE A 209 -3.15 7.64 15.06
N ASP A 210 -1.87 7.33 14.92
CA ASP A 210 -1.32 6.68 13.74
C ASP A 210 -1.31 5.16 13.96
N HIS A 211 -2.35 4.50 13.45
CA HIS A 211 -2.45 3.05 13.43
C HIS A 211 -1.59 2.50 12.30
N THR A 212 -0.78 1.50 12.59
CA THR A 212 0.14 0.93 11.62
C THR A 212 0.13 -0.59 11.67
N ASP A 213 -0.11 -1.21 10.53
CA ASP A 213 0.06 -2.64 10.30
C ASP A 213 1.20 -2.86 9.31
N LYS A 214 2.02 -3.87 9.57
CA LYS A 214 3.07 -4.29 8.64
C LYS A 214 3.26 -5.80 8.68
N ASP A 215 3.53 -6.36 7.53
CA ASP A 215 3.85 -7.79 7.42
C ASP A 215 4.78 -8.09 6.24
N THR A 216 5.37 -9.28 6.30
CA THR A 216 6.08 -9.93 5.21
C THR A 216 5.42 -11.28 4.97
N LEU A 217 4.93 -11.50 3.75
CA LEU A 217 4.22 -12.72 3.38
C LEU A 217 4.99 -13.49 2.31
N THR A 218 4.79 -14.79 2.30
CA THR A 218 5.25 -15.67 1.23
C THR A 218 4.06 -16.22 0.44
N LYS A 219 4.21 -16.32 -0.88
CA LYS A 219 3.21 -16.94 -1.75
C LYS A 219 3.20 -18.44 -1.51
N VAL A 220 2.01 -19.01 -1.24
CA VAL A 220 1.81 -20.44 -0.97
C VAL A 220 1.02 -21.15 -2.08
N SER A 221 0.32 -20.39 -2.91
CA SER A 221 -0.32 -20.88 -4.14
C SER A 221 -0.60 -19.72 -5.10
N GLY A 222 -0.66 -19.97 -6.39
CA GLY A 222 -0.96 -18.99 -7.43
C GLY A 222 -0.43 -19.44 -8.77
#